data_0240f64c024b0a3d9686da80a41d5af1
#
_entry.id   0240f64c024b0a3d9686da80a41d5af1
#
_cell.length_a   1.000
_cell.length_b   1.000
_cell.length_c   1.000
_cell.angle_alpha   90.00
_cell.angle_beta   90.00
_cell.angle_gamma   90.00
#
_symmetry.space_group_name_H-M   'P 1'
#
loop_
_entity.id
_entity.type
_entity.pdbx_description
1 polymer ?
#
loop_
_entity_poly.entity_id
_entity_poly.type
_entity_poly.pdbx_seq_one_letter_code
_entity_poly.pdbx_strand_id
1 'polypeptide(L)'
;MFAPQDYDFGLESNYAFATTVTCANDEVKKKFVEAYGHYLNYNHEQAIACFSACTEMDPNCAMAYWGIAYCLSSNYNWAPGLGSGYDAIQQAISVMDHCTEIEKDLIMALSKRHTAEARDAADPTVLNMGNTPELNVAFAKAMAPLYEKYAGNLAVTALYVEALMNLKAWQLWDKNTETGEITPADDNTLLLVKIMEDAFESNPDARVDPALCHLYCHALELSPFPEKALFAADVLRTRMPGLGHLVHMPSHIDAWVGQWKEAIDCNIAAVEADDKYVEL
;
A
#
# COMPACT_ATOMS: atom_id res chain seq x y z
N MET A 1 6.35 13.75 -16.73
CA MET A 1 6.11 12.30 -16.58
C MET A 1 7.48 11.66 -16.46
N PHE A 2 7.80 11.01 -15.34
CA PHE A 2 9.07 10.33 -15.16
C PHE A 2 9.12 9.12 -16.09
N ALA A 3 10.26 8.89 -16.74
CA ALA A 3 10.41 7.68 -17.55
C ALA A 3 10.50 6.45 -16.61
N PRO A 4 9.87 5.32 -16.97
CA PRO A 4 10.05 4.08 -16.23
C PRO A 4 11.53 3.69 -16.20
N GLN A 5 12.05 3.41 -15.01
CA GLN A 5 13.45 3.01 -14.84
C GLN A 5 13.49 1.56 -14.37
N ASP A 6 14.41 0.78 -14.91
CA ASP A 6 14.69 -0.58 -14.41
C ASP A 6 15.53 -0.46 -13.13
N TYR A 7 14.87 -0.49 -11.98
CA TYR A 7 15.51 -0.41 -10.67
C TYR A 7 15.47 -1.77 -9.96
N ASP A 8 16.62 -2.24 -9.52
CA ASP A 8 16.72 -3.45 -8.70
C ASP A 8 16.57 -3.09 -7.22
N PHE A 9 15.41 -3.35 -6.65
CA PHE A 9 15.13 -3.12 -5.23
C PHE A 9 15.87 -4.09 -4.29
N GLY A 10 16.67 -5.02 -4.81
CA GLY A 10 17.23 -6.13 -4.03
C GLY A 10 16.18 -7.17 -3.65
N LEU A 11 15.03 -7.14 -4.30
CA LEU A 11 14.00 -8.17 -4.18
C LEU A 11 14.49 -9.44 -4.83
N GLU A 12 14.74 -10.47 -4.05
CA GLU A 12 14.56 -11.82 -4.54
C GLU A 12 13.09 -11.92 -4.98
N SER A 13 12.85 -12.34 -6.21
CA SER A 13 11.62 -12.28 -7.02
C SER A 13 10.37 -12.98 -6.44
N ASN A 14 10.13 -12.95 -5.15
CA ASN A 14 9.13 -13.73 -4.42
C ASN A 14 7.96 -12.92 -3.86
N TYR A 15 7.62 -11.77 -4.47
CA TYR A 15 6.37 -11.13 -4.09
C TYR A 15 5.21 -11.85 -4.78
N ALA A 16 4.59 -12.80 -4.07
CA ALA A 16 3.65 -13.76 -4.65
C ALA A 16 2.51 -13.10 -5.44
N PHE A 17 1.95 -11.99 -4.97
CA PHE A 17 0.88 -11.27 -5.68
C PHE A 17 1.36 -10.70 -7.02
N ALA A 18 2.42 -9.90 -7.01
CA ALA A 18 2.91 -9.23 -8.21
C ALA A 18 3.48 -10.20 -9.26
N THR A 19 4.02 -11.34 -8.80
CA THR A 19 4.57 -12.37 -9.70
C THR A 19 3.52 -13.29 -10.31
N THR A 20 2.27 -13.28 -9.81
CA THR A 20 1.17 -14.12 -10.31
C THR A 20 0.15 -13.36 -11.15
N VAL A 21 0.38 -12.07 -11.40
CA VAL A 21 -0.53 -11.23 -12.19
C VAL A 21 -0.74 -11.78 -13.60
N THR A 22 -1.99 -11.68 -14.08
CA THR A 22 -2.35 -12.02 -15.45
C THR A 22 -1.81 -10.97 -16.42
N CYS A 23 -0.86 -11.35 -17.28
CA CYS A 23 -0.24 -10.48 -18.28
C CYS A 23 0.33 -11.30 -19.43
N ALA A 24 0.69 -10.65 -20.54
CA ALA A 24 1.09 -11.29 -21.79
C ALA A 24 2.38 -12.10 -21.70
N ASN A 25 3.37 -11.68 -20.91
CA ASN A 25 4.70 -12.28 -20.84
C ASN A 25 5.50 -11.84 -19.61
N ASP A 26 6.69 -12.45 -19.46
CA ASP A 26 7.56 -12.20 -18.30
C ASP A 26 8.14 -10.78 -18.25
N GLU A 27 8.28 -10.08 -19.37
CA GLU A 27 8.77 -8.70 -19.41
C GLU A 27 7.75 -7.76 -18.77
N VAL A 28 6.47 -7.88 -19.14
CA VAL A 28 5.37 -7.15 -18.51
C VAL A 28 5.30 -7.48 -17.02
N LYS A 29 5.45 -8.77 -16.67
CA LYS A 29 5.45 -9.21 -15.28
C LYS A 29 6.57 -8.57 -14.47
N LYS A 30 7.80 -8.56 -15.00
CA LYS A 30 8.95 -7.90 -14.36
C LYS A 30 8.66 -6.42 -14.09
N LYS A 31 8.14 -5.70 -15.10
CA LYS A 31 7.78 -4.29 -14.96
C LYS A 31 6.63 -4.07 -13.96
N PHE A 32 5.67 -4.99 -13.90
CA PHE A 32 4.61 -4.95 -12.88
C PHE A 32 5.15 -5.13 -11.46
N VAL A 33 6.09 -6.05 -11.24
CA VAL A 33 6.76 -6.25 -9.95
C VAL A 33 7.49 -4.99 -9.50
N GLU A 34 8.20 -4.33 -10.43
CA GLU A 34 8.86 -3.04 -10.18
C GLU A 34 7.83 -1.97 -9.80
N ALA A 35 6.75 -1.83 -10.57
CA ALA A 35 5.68 -0.88 -10.27
C ALA A 35 5.06 -1.12 -8.88
N TYR A 36 4.85 -2.39 -8.54
CA TYR A 36 4.31 -2.78 -7.25
C TYR A 36 5.28 -2.49 -6.09
N GLY A 37 6.59 -2.64 -6.31
CA GLY A 37 7.63 -2.22 -5.35
C GLY A 37 7.56 -0.72 -5.08
N HIS A 38 7.47 0.11 -6.13
CA HIS A 38 7.28 1.55 -5.96
C HIS A 38 5.98 1.91 -5.22
N TYR A 39 4.89 1.19 -5.50
CA TYR A 39 3.63 1.36 -4.76
C TYR A 39 3.82 1.09 -3.26
N LEU A 40 4.47 -0.02 -2.89
CA LEU A 40 4.76 -0.35 -1.48
C LEU A 40 5.62 0.71 -0.77
N ASN A 41 6.49 1.37 -1.52
CA ASN A 41 7.36 2.46 -1.05
C ASN A 41 6.67 3.83 -1.05
N TYR A 42 5.39 3.89 -1.39
CA TYR A 42 4.63 5.13 -1.57
C TYR A 42 5.22 6.10 -2.62
N ASN A 43 6.09 5.63 -3.50
CA ASN A 43 6.55 6.34 -4.70
C ASN A 43 5.48 6.26 -5.81
N HIS A 44 4.32 6.84 -5.56
CA HIS A 44 3.14 6.66 -6.41
C HIS A 44 3.32 7.18 -7.82
N GLU A 45 4.02 8.30 -8.03
CA GLU A 45 4.30 8.83 -9.37
C GLU A 45 5.11 7.84 -10.20
N GLN A 46 6.15 7.24 -9.61
CA GLN A 46 6.96 6.24 -10.29
C GLN A 46 6.20 4.92 -10.48
N ALA A 47 5.42 4.50 -9.49
CA ALA A 47 4.54 3.33 -9.63
C ALA A 47 3.59 3.50 -10.82
N ILE A 48 2.92 4.66 -10.96
CA ILE A 48 2.05 4.99 -12.09
C ILE A 48 2.81 4.94 -13.40
N ALA A 49 4.04 5.48 -13.46
CA ALA A 49 4.86 5.44 -14.68
C ALA A 49 5.17 3.99 -15.09
N CYS A 50 5.57 3.14 -14.14
CA CYS A 50 5.86 1.73 -14.39
C CYS A 50 4.60 0.92 -14.75
N PHE A 51 3.46 1.14 -14.06
CA PHE A 51 2.18 0.53 -14.45
C PHE A 51 1.73 0.99 -15.83
N SER A 52 1.93 2.28 -16.18
CA SER A 52 1.63 2.79 -17.53
C SER A 52 2.49 2.10 -18.59
N ALA A 53 3.78 1.88 -18.33
CA ALA A 53 4.62 1.10 -19.21
C ALA A 53 4.11 -0.36 -19.38
N CYS A 54 3.58 -0.97 -18.32
CA CYS A 54 2.91 -2.28 -18.46
C CYS A 54 1.71 -2.22 -19.41
N THR A 55 0.88 -1.17 -19.34
CA THR A 55 -0.28 -1.03 -20.24
C THR A 55 0.11 -0.73 -21.70
N GLU A 56 1.26 -0.09 -21.92
CA GLU A 56 1.83 0.11 -23.27
C GLU A 56 2.36 -1.20 -23.87
N MET A 57 3.01 -2.05 -23.04
CA MET A 57 3.52 -3.36 -23.47
C MET A 57 2.40 -4.40 -23.61
N ASP A 58 1.39 -4.34 -22.77
CA ASP A 58 0.23 -5.24 -22.76
C ASP A 58 -1.05 -4.46 -22.42
N PRO A 59 -1.77 -3.96 -23.44
CA PRO A 59 -3.04 -3.25 -23.24
C PRO A 59 -4.15 -4.08 -22.57
N ASN A 60 -3.97 -5.40 -22.45
CA ASN A 60 -4.90 -6.28 -21.76
C ASN A 60 -4.48 -6.62 -20.32
N CYS A 61 -3.37 -6.07 -19.81
CA CYS A 61 -2.97 -6.24 -18.42
C CYS A 61 -3.87 -5.41 -17.50
N ALA A 62 -5.04 -5.95 -17.14
CA ALA A 62 -6.04 -5.27 -16.34
C ALA A 62 -5.50 -4.80 -14.97
N MET A 63 -4.62 -5.60 -14.35
CA MET A 63 -4.03 -5.25 -13.07
C MET A 63 -3.06 -4.07 -13.13
N ALA A 64 -2.50 -3.75 -14.30
CA ALA A 64 -1.69 -2.54 -14.47
C ALA A 64 -2.58 -1.28 -14.41
N TYR A 65 -3.73 -1.29 -15.06
CA TYR A 65 -4.73 -0.22 -14.92
C TYR A 65 -5.28 -0.12 -13.49
N TRP A 66 -5.51 -1.26 -12.83
CA TRP A 66 -5.86 -1.30 -11.41
C TRP A 66 -4.78 -0.63 -10.54
N GLY A 67 -3.51 -0.93 -10.79
CA GLY A 67 -2.37 -0.33 -10.09
C GLY A 67 -2.31 1.19 -10.26
N ILE A 68 -2.53 1.70 -11.49
CA ILE A 68 -2.64 3.14 -11.75
C ILE A 68 -3.77 3.75 -10.93
N ALA A 69 -4.98 3.15 -10.96
CA ALA A 69 -6.13 3.66 -10.20
C ALA A 69 -5.86 3.63 -8.69
N TYR A 70 -5.21 2.57 -8.19
CA TYR A 70 -4.86 2.45 -6.78
C TYR A 70 -3.88 3.54 -6.34
N CYS A 71 -2.83 3.79 -7.11
CA CYS A 71 -1.85 4.84 -6.84
C CYS A 71 -2.42 6.27 -6.94
N LEU A 72 -3.50 6.46 -7.70
CA LEU A 72 -4.25 7.72 -7.76
C LEU A 72 -5.22 7.90 -6.58
N SER A 73 -5.35 6.89 -5.71
CA SER A 73 -6.15 6.96 -4.48
C SER A 73 -5.34 7.57 -3.33
N SER A 74 -6.03 8.05 -2.29
CA SER A 74 -5.37 8.37 -1.01
C SER A 74 -4.79 7.12 -0.37
N ASN A 75 -3.65 7.25 0.29
CA ASN A 75 -3.06 6.25 1.17
C ASN A 75 -2.99 6.76 2.60
N TYR A 76 -2.49 5.95 3.51
CA TYR A 76 -2.40 6.30 4.93
C TYR A 76 -1.56 7.57 5.19
N ASN A 77 -0.45 7.75 4.46
CA ASN A 77 0.46 8.88 4.65
C ASN A 77 0.07 10.13 3.85
N TRP A 78 -0.73 9.97 2.83
CA TRP A 78 -0.97 11.05 1.90
C TRP A 78 -2.37 10.99 1.29
N ALA A 79 -3.02 12.15 1.22
CA ALA A 79 -4.19 12.34 0.38
C ALA A 79 -3.72 12.92 -0.96
N PRO A 80 -3.32 12.13 -1.96
CA PRO A 80 -2.70 12.64 -3.16
C PRO A 80 -3.68 13.41 -4.01
N GLY A 81 -3.24 14.56 -4.47
CA GLY A 81 -3.86 15.28 -5.56
C GLY A 81 -3.33 14.86 -6.93
N LEU A 82 -3.07 13.57 -7.15
CA LEU A 82 -2.54 13.08 -8.44
C LEU A 82 -3.63 12.92 -9.51
N GLY A 83 -4.88 13.14 -9.17
CA GLY A 83 -6.00 13.05 -10.09
C GLY A 83 -6.99 11.93 -9.74
N SER A 84 -7.97 11.71 -10.64
CA SER A 84 -8.97 10.67 -10.46
C SER A 84 -8.51 9.35 -11.08
N GLY A 85 -8.59 8.26 -10.33
CA GLY A 85 -8.37 6.90 -10.84
C GLY A 85 -9.54 6.32 -11.64
N TYR A 86 -10.62 7.09 -11.86
CA TYR A 86 -11.84 6.61 -12.53
C TYR A 86 -11.57 6.04 -13.93
N ASP A 87 -10.87 6.78 -14.78
CA ASP A 87 -10.64 6.33 -16.15
C ASP A 87 -9.76 5.08 -16.20
N ALA A 88 -8.74 4.99 -15.32
CA ALA A 88 -7.91 3.81 -15.21
C ALA A 88 -8.71 2.59 -14.74
N ILE A 89 -9.55 2.72 -13.71
CA ILE A 89 -10.34 1.57 -13.25
C ILE A 89 -11.40 1.14 -14.28
N GLN A 90 -11.95 2.07 -15.09
CA GLN A 90 -12.85 1.71 -16.19
C GLN A 90 -12.10 0.93 -17.28
N GLN A 91 -10.84 1.30 -17.59
CA GLN A 91 -10.00 0.52 -18.50
C GLN A 91 -9.73 -0.89 -17.93
N ALA A 92 -9.38 -1.02 -16.64
CA ALA A 92 -9.24 -2.33 -16.02
C ALA A 92 -10.49 -3.20 -16.19
N ILE A 93 -11.68 -2.65 -15.91
CA ILE A 93 -12.97 -3.34 -16.08
C ILE A 93 -13.19 -3.76 -17.55
N SER A 94 -12.84 -2.93 -18.52
CA SER A 94 -13.07 -3.21 -19.93
C SER A 94 -12.24 -4.36 -20.49
N VAL A 95 -11.11 -4.72 -19.82
CA VAL A 95 -10.17 -5.75 -20.30
C VAL A 95 -9.99 -6.92 -19.30
N MET A 96 -10.80 -7.00 -18.24
CA MET A 96 -10.61 -8.00 -17.17
C MET A 96 -11.17 -9.40 -17.49
N ASP A 97 -11.83 -9.63 -18.62
CA ASP A 97 -12.55 -10.89 -18.88
C ASP A 97 -11.68 -12.16 -18.73
N HIS A 98 -10.39 -12.06 -19.09
CA HIS A 98 -9.43 -13.15 -19.02
C HIS A 98 -8.65 -13.20 -17.70
N CYS A 99 -8.88 -12.27 -16.78
CA CYS A 99 -8.24 -12.26 -15.49
C CYS A 99 -8.73 -13.39 -14.58
N THR A 100 -7.92 -13.72 -13.58
CA THR A 100 -8.32 -14.61 -12.50
C THR A 100 -9.48 -14.04 -11.69
N GLU A 101 -10.17 -14.90 -10.94
CA GLU A 101 -11.31 -14.46 -10.13
C GLU A 101 -10.91 -13.42 -9.07
N ILE A 102 -9.76 -13.61 -8.42
CA ILE A 102 -9.25 -12.66 -7.42
C ILE A 102 -8.93 -11.30 -8.04
N GLU A 103 -8.34 -11.26 -9.23
CA GLU A 103 -8.04 -10.00 -9.93
C GLU A 103 -9.33 -9.26 -10.30
N LYS A 104 -10.33 -9.97 -10.83
CA LYS A 104 -11.67 -9.39 -11.11
C LYS A 104 -12.30 -8.79 -9.88
N ASP A 105 -12.27 -9.52 -8.78
CA ASP A 105 -12.84 -9.07 -7.52
C ASP A 105 -12.13 -7.83 -6.97
N LEU A 106 -10.79 -7.78 -7.04
CA LEU A 106 -10.01 -6.62 -6.63
C LEU A 106 -10.29 -5.39 -7.52
N ILE A 107 -10.42 -5.57 -8.84
CA ILE A 107 -10.81 -4.51 -9.76
C ILE A 107 -12.20 -3.96 -9.41
N MET A 108 -13.17 -4.86 -9.19
CA MET A 108 -14.54 -4.46 -8.83
C MET A 108 -14.65 -3.81 -7.46
N ALA A 109 -13.82 -4.24 -6.49
CA ALA A 109 -13.74 -3.58 -5.19
C ALA A 109 -13.20 -2.16 -5.31
N LEU A 110 -12.08 -1.96 -6.03
CA LEU A 110 -11.47 -0.65 -6.22
C LEU A 110 -12.39 0.30 -7.01
N SER A 111 -13.23 -0.21 -7.91
CA SER A 111 -14.20 0.61 -8.63
C SER A 111 -15.19 1.35 -7.72
N LYS A 112 -15.39 0.88 -6.47
CA LYS A 112 -16.22 1.55 -5.47
C LYS A 112 -15.58 2.81 -4.90
N ARG A 113 -14.26 2.95 -5.06
CA ARG A 113 -13.49 4.11 -4.62
C ARG A 113 -13.42 5.21 -5.69
N HIS A 114 -13.69 4.88 -6.95
CA HIS A 114 -13.60 5.80 -8.09
C HIS A 114 -14.91 5.85 -8.86
N THR A 115 -15.67 6.93 -8.72
CA THR A 115 -16.94 7.13 -9.40
C THR A 115 -16.84 8.28 -10.41
N ALA A 116 -17.75 8.27 -11.41
CA ALA A 116 -17.83 9.36 -12.39
C ALA A 116 -18.19 10.68 -11.71
N GLU A 117 -19.09 10.64 -10.74
CA GLU A 117 -19.52 11.82 -9.98
C GLU A 117 -18.34 12.45 -9.22
N ALA A 118 -17.50 11.61 -8.58
CA ALA A 118 -16.33 12.08 -7.87
C ALA A 118 -15.27 12.67 -8.83
N ARG A 119 -15.06 12.06 -10.00
CA ARG A 119 -14.20 12.58 -11.06
C ARG A 119 -14.69 13.95 -11.54
N ASP A 120 -15.99 14.07 -11.86
CA ASP A 120 -16.57 15.27 -12.44
C ASP A 120 -16.70 16.41 -11.41
N ALA A 121 -16.76 16.08 -10.10
CA ALA A 121 -16.77 17.04 -9.01
C ALA A 121 -15.36 17.48 -8.57
N ALA A 122 -14.29 16.81 -9.05
CA ALA A 122 -12.94 17.10 -8.64
C ALA A 122 -12.49 18.49 -9.09
N ASP A 123 -12.04 19.32 -8.16
CA ASP A 123 -11.42 20.60 -8.44
C ASP A 123 -9.91 20.40 -8.67
N PRO A 124 -9.39 20.66 -9.88
CA PRO A 124 -7.97 20.46 -10.19
C PRO A 124 -7.04 21.38 -9.38
N THR A 125 -7.58 22.34 -8.64
CA THR A 125 -6.81 23.24 -7.77
C THR A 125 -6.73 22.77 -6.33
N VAL A 126 -7.49 21.73 -5.95
CA VAL A 126 -7.57 21.19 -4.60
C VAL A 126 -6.86 19.85 -4.54
N LEU A 127 -5.86 19.72 -3.69
CA LEU A 127 -5.27 18.44 -3.28
C LEU A 127 -6.40 17.57 -2.69
N ASN A 128 -6.50 16.32 -3.09
CA ASN A 128 -7.57 15.39 -2.67
C ASN A 128 -8.71 15.19 -3.68
N MET A 129 -8.40 15.35 -4.95
CA MET A 129 -9.39 15.25 -6.02
C MET A 129 -10.04 13.86 -6.10
N GLY A 130 -11.35 13.82 -5.90
CA GLY A 130 -12.15 12.62 -6.12
C GLY A 130 -12.07 11.54 -5.03
N ASN A 131 -11.33 11.76 -3.94
CA ASN A 131 -11.31 10.87 -2.77
C ASN A 131 -12.09 11.49 -1.62
N THR A 132 -13.32 11.08 -1.44
CA THR A 132 -14.14 11.46 -0.30
C THR A 132 -14.09 10.37 0.79
N PRO A 133 -14.34 10.72 2.07
CA PRO A 133 -14.45 9.73 3.13
C PRO A 133 -15.46 8.63 2.80
N GLU A 134 -16.56 8.96 2.12
CA GLU A 134 -17.60 8.02 1.71
C GLU A 134 -17.07 6.98 0.72
N LEU A 135 -16.17 7.35 -0.19
CA LEU A 135 -15.56 6.44 -1.16
C LEU A 135 -14.56 5.49 -0.48
N ASN A 136 -13.80 5.98 0.52
CA ASN A 136 -12.98 5.11 1.34
C ASN A 136 -13.83 4.09 2.11
N VAL A 137 -14.96 4.51 2.67
CA VAL A 137 -15.93 3.59 3.32
C VAL A 137 -16.50 2.57 2.32
N ALA A 138 -16.86 3.00 1.11
CA ALA A 138 -17.37 2.10 0.08
C ALA A 138 -16.33 1.05 -0.34
N PHE A 139 -15.07 1.45 -0.47
CA PHE A 139 -13.96 0.55 -0.78
C PHE A 139 -13.69 -0.44 0.37
N ALA A 140 -13.57 0.02 1.60
CA ALA A 140 -13.37 -0.86 2.76
C ALA A 140 -14.51 -1.89 2.90
N LYS A 141 -15.77 -1.47 2.69
CA LYS A 141 -16.91 -2.39 2.65
C LYS A 141 -16.85 -3.41 1.52
N ALA A 142 -16.30 -3.03 0.36
CA ALA A 142 -16.13 -3.95 -0.76
C ALA A 142 -14.98 -4.94 -0.52
N MET A 143 -13.94 -4.56 0.22
CA MET A 143 -12.81 -5.42 0.56
C MET A 143 -13.13 -6.46 1.65
N ALA A 144 -14.05 -6.16 2.58
CA ALA A 144 -14.40 -7.07 3.68
C ALA A 144 -14.78 -8.50 3.21
N PRO A 145 -15.75 -8.70 2.28
CA PRO A 145 -16.09 -10.03 1.78
C PRO A 145 -14.95 -10.70 0.99
N LEU A 146 -14.03 -9.93 0.38
CA LEU A 146 -12.87 -10.49 -0.31
C LEU A 146 -11.84 -11.03 0.69
N TYR A 147 -11.63 -10.34 1.80
CA TYR A 147 -10.79 -10.84 2.89
C TYR A 147 -11.29 -12.20 3.41
N GLU A 148 -12.61 -12.36 3.59
CA GLU A 148 -13.20 -13.64 3.97
C GLU A 148 -13.07 -14.71 2.87
N LYS A 149 -13.38 -14.34 1.61
CA LYS A 149 -13.35 -15.24 0.45
C LYS A 149 -11.93 -15.77 0.17
N TYR A 150 -10.93 -14.91 0.30
CA TYR A 150 -9.53 -15.23 0.02
C TYR A 150 -8.69 -15.33 1.30
N ALA A 151 -9.26 -15.96 2.33
CA ALA A 151 -8.61 -16.13 3.62
C ALA A 151 -7.18 -16.68 3.49
N GLY A 152 -6.22 -16.02 4.13
CA GLY A 152 -4.79 -16.36 4.06
C GLY A 152 -4.04 -15.79 2.85
N ASN A 153 -4.69 -15.08 1.93
CA ASN A 153 -4.01 -14.34 0.87
C ASN A 153 -3.46 -13.02 1.44
N LEU A 154 -2.14 -12.90 1.53
CA LEU A 154 -1.47 -11.77 2.20
C LEU A 154 -1.73 -10.43 1.49
N ALA A 155 -1.78 -10.41 0.15
CA ALA A 155 -2.05 -9.18 -0.59
C ALA A 155 -3.48 -8.67 -0.32
N VAL A 156 -4.48 -9.56 -0.32
CA VAL A 156 -5.87 -9.18 0.01
C VAL A 156 -5.95 -8.71 1.47
N THR A 157 -5.24 -9.37 2.38
CA THR A 157 -5.15 -8.97 3.79
C THR A 157 -4.56 -7.56 3.91
N ALA A 158 -3.43 -7.28 3.27
CA ALA A 158 -2.78 -5.96 3.30
C ALA A 158 -3.68 -4.87 2.71
N LEU A 159 -4.30 -5.13 1.55
CA LEU A 159 -5.21 -4.18 0.90
C LEU A 159 -6.45 -3.89 1.76
N TYR A 160 -6.99 -4.89 2.47
CA TYR A 160 -8.11 -4.67 3.38
C TYR A 160 -7.70 -3.88 4.63
N VAL A 161 -6.56 -4.22 5.22
CA VAL A 161 -6.00 -3.47 6.36
C VAL A 161 -5.76 -2.00 5.97
N GLU A 162 -5.12 -1.74 4.83
CA GLU A 162 -4.90 -0.36 4.35
C GLU A 162 -6.22 0.37 4.08
N ALA A 163 -7.23 -0.32 3.52
CA ALA A 163 -8.56 0.27 3.33
C ALA A 163 -9.22 0.68 4.66
N LEU A 164 -9.07 -0.11 5.72
CA LEU A 164 -9.54 0.25 7.07
C LEU A 164 -8.74 1.40 7.66
N MET A 165 -7.41 1.41 7.53
CA MET A 165 -6.54 2.50 7.98
C MET A 165 -6.90 3.83 7.33
N ASN A 166 -7.25 3.82 6.04
CA ASN A 166 -7.64 5.00 5.28
C ASN A 166 -8.98 5.62 5.71
N LEU A 167 -9.77 4.95 6.56
CA LEU A 167 -10.97 5.54 7.17
C LEU A 167 -10.62 6.63 8.21
N LYS A 168 -9.46 6.48 8.87
CA LYS A 168 -8.94 7.41 9.88
C LYS A 168 -7.41 7.54 9.78
N ALA A 169 -6.92 7.91 8.60
CA ALA A 169 -5.49 8.10 8.39
C ALA A 169 -4.88 9.05 9.43
N TRP A 170 -3.80 8.61 10.10
CA TRP A 170 -3.11 9.30 11.20
C TRP A 170 -3.97 9.55 12.47
N GLN A 171 -5.15 8.98 12.58
CA GLN A 171 -6.08 9.14 13.68
C GLN A 171 -6.60 7.79 14.20
N LEU A 172 -5.76 6.75 14.14
CA LEU A 172 -6.12 5.42 14.64
C LEU A 172 -6.21 5.35 16.17
N TRP A 173 -5.49 6.24 16.85
CA TRP A 173 -5.42 6.29 18.32
C TRP A 173 -5.71 7.68 18.81
N ASP A 174 -6.60 7.76 19.80
CA ASP A 174 -6.94 9.01 20.51
C ASP A 174 -6.11 9.13 21.79
N LYS A 175 -5.49 10.29 22.01
CA LYS A 175 -4.76 10.58 23.24
C LYS A 175 -5.54 11.58 24.09
N ASN A 176 -5.94 11.17 25.28
CA ASN A 176 -6.48 12.10 26.27
C ASN A 176 -5.37 13.05 26.73
N THR A 177 -5.55 14.35 26.50
CA THR A 177 -4.53 15.37 26.79
C THR A 177 -4.37 15.65 28.28
N GLU A 178 -5.38 15.31 29.12
CA GLU A 178 -5.34 15.53 30.56
C GLU A 178 -4.72 14.36 31.30
N THR A 179 -5.08 13.12 30.91
CA THR A 179 -4.60 11.89 31.59
C THR A 179 -3.40 11.26 30.89
N GLY A 180 -3.18 11.58 29.61
CA GLY A 180 -2.18 10.93 28.78
C GLY A 180 -2.58 9.52 28.30
N GLU A 181 -3.77 9.07 28.63
CA GLU A 181 -4.29 7.76 28.20
C GLU A 181 -4.47 7.70 26.69
N ILE A 182 -4.04 6.58 26.07
CA ILE A 182 -4.18 6.33 24.64
C ILE A 182 -5.19 5.20 24.45
N THR A 183 -6.21 5.45 23.64
CA THR A 183 -7.28 4.50 23.33
C THR A 183 -7.49 4.38 21.81
N PRO A 184 -8.02 3.25 21.30
CA PRO A 184 -8.37 3.15 19.89
C PRO A 184 -9.46 4.17 19.54
N ALA A 185 -9.33 4.80 18.37
CA ALA A 185 -10.28 5.81 17.92
C ALA A 185 -11.66 5.24 17.55
N ASP A 186 -11.70 3.98 17.16
CA ASP A 186 -12.92 3.21 16.88
C ASP A 186 -12.63 1.69 16.81
N ASP A 187 -13.71 0.91 16.58
CA ASP A 187 -13.63 -0.54 16.46
C ASP A 187 -12.80 -1.00 15.25
N ASN A 188 -12.70 -0.19 14.17
CA ASN A 188 -11.89 -0.53 13.00
C ASN A 188 -10.39 -0.54 13.34
N THR A 189 -9.95 0.32 14.26
CA THR A 189 -8.55 0.31 14.76
C THR A 189 -8.21 -1.02 15.43
N LEU A 190 -9.11 -1.53 16.27
CA LEU A 190 -8.92 -2.84 16.89
C LEU A 190 -8.99 -3.98 15.88
N LEU A 191 -9.91 -3.88 14.91
CA LEU A 191 -10.10 -4.88 13.86
C LEU A 191 -8.85 -5.01 12.98
N LEU A 192 -8.29 -3.90 12.47
CA LEU A 192 -7.13 -3.95 11.59
C LEU A 192 -5.88 -4.49 12.30
N VAL A 193 -5.67 -4.13 13.57
CA VAL A 193 -4.57 -4.68 14.37
C VAL A 193 -4.76 -6.19 14.56
N LYS A 194 -5.97 -6.61 14.92
CA LYS A 194 -6.29 -8.05 15.09
C LYS A 194 -6.08 -8.84 13.79
N ILE A 195 -6.51 -8.32 12.64
CA ILE A 195 -6.31 -8.98 11.33
C ILE A 195 -4.82 -9.24 11.07
N MET A 196 -3.98 -8.26 11.33
CA MET A 196 -2.52 -8.41 11.14
C MET A 196 -1.92 -9.38 12.15
N GLU A 197 -2.27 -9.27 13.44
CA GLU A 197 -1.79 -10.18 14.48
C GLU A 197 -2.21 -11.63 14.19
N ASP A 198 -3.47 -11.89 13.81
CA ASP A 198 -3.95 -13.22 13.40
C ASP A 198 -3.18 -13.76 12.17
N ALA A 199 -2.86 -12.90 11.19
CA ALA A 199 -2.05 -13.29 10.04
C ALA A 199 -0.62 -13.65 10.45
N PHE A 200 0.02 -12.88 11.31
CA PHE A 200 1.37 -13.14 11.82
C PHE A 200 1.45 -14.41 12.67
N GLU A 201 0.38 -14.78 13.37
CA GLU A 201 0.32 -16.00 14.18
C GLU A 201 0.09 -17.24 13.30
N SER A 202 -0.77 -17.13 12.29
CA SER A 202 -1.19 -18.27 11.48
C SER A 202 -0.31 -18.56 10.27
N ASN A 203 0.43 -17.57 9.76
CA ASN A 203 1.23 -17.68 8.55
C ASN A 203 2.64 -17.10 8.74
N PRO A 204 3.69 -17.93 8.72
CA PRO A 204 5.07 -17.45 8.83
C PRO A 204 5.48 -16.45 7.74
N ASP A 205 4.92 -16.56 6.52
CA ASP A 205 5.22 -15.65 5.42
C ASP A 205 4.66 -14.24 5.68
N ALA A 206 3.56 -14.13 6.43
CA ALA A 206 3.03 -12.84 6.85
C ALA A 206 4.02 -12.05 7.70
N ARG A 207 4.79 -12.73 8.56
CA ARG A 207 5.78 -12.08 9.44
C ARG A 207 6.95 -11.44 8.71
N VAL A 208 7.15 -11.79 7.45
CA VAL A 208 8.20 -11.24 6.57
C VAL A 208 7.63 -10.53 5.35
N ASP A 209 6.32 -10.38 5.28
CA ASP A 209 5.63 -9.64 4.22
C ASP A 209 5.83 -8.13 4.42
N PRO A 210 6.48 -7.40 3.49
CA PRO A 210 6.81 -6.01 3.69
C PRO A 210 5.58 -5.09 3.74
N ALA A 211 4.48 -5.42 3.04
CA ALA A 211 3.26 -4.63 3.12
C ALA A 211 2.63 -4.71 4.51
N LEU A 212 2.48 -5.93 5.04
CA LEU A 212 1.92 -6.12 6.37
C LEU A 212 2.82 -5.55 7.47
N CYS A 213 4.15 -5.73 7.36
CA CYS A 213 5.11 -5.15 8.29
C CYS A 213 5.05 -3.61 8.28
N HIS A 214 4.97 -2.99 7.10
CA HIS A 214 4.83 -1.55 6.93
C HIS A 214 3.55 -1.02 7.59
N LEU A 215 2.41 -1.61 7.24
CA LEU A 215 1.12 -1.21 7.81
C LEU A 215 1.06 -1.43 9.33
N TYR A 216 1.73 -2.48 9.84
CA TYR A 216 1.76 -2.76 11.27
C TYR A 216 2.60 -1.73 12.05
N CYS A 217 3.71 -1.26 11.48
CA CYS A 217 4.45 -0.14 12.05
C CYS A 217 3.57 1.11 12.15
N HIS A 218 2.89 1.50 11.08
CA HIS A 218 1.96 2.64 11.09
C HIS A 218 0.77 2.44 12.04
N ALA A 219 0.23 1.23 12.13
CA ALA A 219 -0.89 0.96 13.00
C ALA A 219 -0.54 1.10 14.49
N LEU A 220 0.72 0.83 14.86
CA LEU A 220 1.12 0.81 16.27
C LEU A 220 2.02 1.96 16.71
N GLU A 221 2.57 2.76 15.80
CA GLU A 221 3.48 3.86 16.17
C GLU A 221 2.89 4.85 17.17
N LEU A 222 1.59 5.13 17.12
CA LEU A 222 0.90 6.02 18.07
C LEU A 222 0.08 5.26 19.13
N SER A 223 0.17 3.92 19.15
CA SER A 223 -0.55 3.06 20.09
C SER A 223 0.10 3.08 21.49
N PRO A 224 -0.57 2.52 22.51
CA PRO A 224 0.07 2.28 23.81
C PRO A 224 1.04 1.08 23.79
N PHE A 225 1.24 0.39 22.63
CA PHE A 225 2.02 -0.85 22.50
C PHE A 225 2.97 -0.83 21.29
N PRO A 226 3.74 0.25 21.03
CA PRO A 226 4.61 0.34 19.86
C PRO A 226 5.66 -0.78 19.80
N GLU A 227 6.08 -1.31 20.95
CA GLU A 227 7.05 -2.41 21.05
C GLU A 227 6.59 -3.70 20.36
N LYS A 228 5.30 -3.92 20.17
CA LYS A 228 4.78 -5.07 19.42
C LYS A 228 5.22 -5.06 17.96
N ALA A 229 5.46 -3.88 17.38
CA ALA A 229 5.89 -3.73 15.99
C ALA A 229 7.42 -3.86 15.79
N LEU A 230 8.23 -4.08 16.84
CA LEU A 230 9.68 -4.19 16.69
C LEU A 230 10.11 -5.27 15.70
N PHE A 231 9.46 -6.45 15.71
CA PHE A 231 9.80 -7.50 14.76
C PHE A 231 9.53 -7.07 13.30
N ALA A 232 8.45 -6.34 13.06
CA ALA A 232 8.10 -5.83 11.74
C ALA A 232 9.08 -4.75 11.28
N ALA A 233 9.48 -3.86 12.20
CA ALA A 233 10.53 -2.89 11.98
C ALA A 233 11.86 -3.57 11.59
N ASP A 234 12.27 -4.62 12.30
CA ASP A 234 13.49 -5.37 11.99
C ASP A 234 13.45 -6.04 10.60
N VAL A 235 12.29 -6.54 10.17
CA VAL A 235 12.10 -7.07 8.82
C VAL A 235 12.33 -5.97 7.77
N LEU A 236 11.75 -4.80 7.96
CA LEU A 236 11.83 -3.70 6.99
C LEU A 236 13.25 -3.13 6.82
N ARG A 237 14.12 -3.22 7.84
CA ARG A 237 15.52 -2.75 7.75
C ARG A 237 16.30 -3.39 6.60
N THR A 238 15.97 -4.64 6.24
CA THR A 238 16.78 -5.42 5.30
C THR A 238 15.99 -6.05 4.16
N ARG A 239 14.66 -6.11 4.27
CA ARG A 239 13.84 -6.86 3.32
C ARG A 239 13.80 -6.24 1.93
N MET A 240 13.79 -4.90 1.86
CA MET A 240 13.71 -4.15 0.61
C MET A 240 14.67 -2.95 0.64
N PRO A 241 15.99 -3.19 0.61
CA PRO A 241 16.99 -2.17 0.90
C PRO A 241 17.07 -1.03 -0.13
N GLY A 242 16.50 -1.20 -1.32
CA GLY A 242 16.39 -0.16 -2.34
C GLY A 242 15.14 0.72 -2.20
N LEU A 243 14.28 0.48 -1.22
CA LEU A 243 13.04 1.22 -1.02
C LEU A 243 13.16 2.11 0.22
N GLY A 244 13.58 3.37 0.01
CA GLY A 244 13.94 4.30 1.08
C GLY A 244 12.85 4.48 2.13
N HIS A 245 11.57 4.61 1.73
CA HIS A 245 10.48 4.74 2.68
C HIS A 245 10.32 3.49 3.57
N LEU A 246 10.40 2.27 3.00
CA LEU A 246 10.30 1.05 3.80
C LEU A 246 11.50 0.88 4.75
N VAL A 247 12.71 1.29 4.33
CA VAL A 247 13.91 1.28 5.18
C VAL A 247 13.82 2.32 6.29
N HIS A 248 13.14 3.45 6.06
CA HIS A 248 12.87 4.50 7.06
C HIS A 248 11.88 4.07 8.14
N MET A 249 10.87 3.26 7.79
CA MET A 249 9.75 2.91 8.68
C MET A 249 10.13 2.39 10.08
N PRO A 250 11.22 1.60 10.25
CA PRO A 250 11.67 1.20 11.58
C PRO A 250 11.86 2.37 12.55
N SER A 251 12.29 3.55 12.06
CA SER A 251 12.55 4.72 12.90
C SER A 251 11.32 5.20 13.68
N HIS A 252 10.11 4.97 13.14
CA HIS A 252 8.87 5.31 13.82
C HIS A 252 8.71 4.51 15.12
N ILE A 253 9.01 3.22 15.08
CA ILE A 253 8.91 2.34 16.25
C ILE A 253 10.11 2.55 17.18
N ASP A 254 11.33 2.61 16.63
CA ASP A 254 12.57 2.80 17.39
C ASP A 254 12.50 4.05 18.28
N ALA A 255 12.00 5.17 17.74
CA ALA A 255 11.85 6.42 18.47
C ALA A 255 10.93 6.27 19.70
N TRP A 256 9.82 5.53 19.55
CA TRP A 256 8.88 5.31 20.66
C TRP A 256 9.40 4.37 21.74
N VAL A 257 10.27 3.42 21.37
CA VAL A 257 10.86 2.48 22.33
C VAL A 257 12.24 2.89 22.83
N GLY A 258 12.74 4.06 22.40
CA GLY A 258 14.01 4.64 22.86
C GLY A 258 15.27 4.06 22.18
N GLN A 259 15.13 3.39 21.04
CA GLN A 259 16.22 2.85 20.23
C GLN A 259 16.75 3.92 19.24
N TRP A 260 17.30 4.99 19.80
CA TRP A 260 17.70 6.18 19.03
C TRP A 260 18.82 5.93 18.01
N LYS A 261 19.74 5.02 18.33
CA LYS A 261 20.83 4.65 17.42
C LYS A 261 20.27 3.95 16.18
N GLU A 262 19.40 2.97 16.39
CA GLU A 262 18.72 2.19 15.36
C GLU A 262 17.87 3.10 14.48
N ALA A 263 17.16 4.07 15.07
CA ALA A 263 16.40 5.08 14.34
C ALA A 263 17.28 5.94 13.44
N ILE A 264 18.48 6.33 13.90
CA ILE A 264 19.44 7.10 13.08
C ILE A 264 19.99 6.25 11.95
N ASP A 265 20.43 5.02 12.26
CA ASP A 265 21.07 4.12 11.28
C ASP A 265 20.10 3.80 10.12
N CYS A 266 18.83 3.51 10.40
CA CYS A 266 17.87 3.20 9.34
C CYS A 266 17.51 4.43 8.49
N ASN A 267 17.47 5.64 9.08
CA ASN A 267 17.26 6.86 8.30
C ASN A 267 18.47 7.20 7.39
N ILE A 268 19.71 6.92 7.85
CA ILE A 268 20.88 7.06 6.99
C ILE A 268 20.78 6.09 5.81
N ALA A 269 20.44 4.82 6.06
CA ALA A 269 20.27 3.82 5.02
C ALA A 269 19.12 4.18 4.04
N ALA A 270 18.04 4.79 4.54
CA ALA A 270 16.94 5.27 3.71
C ALA A 270 17.37 6.39 2.75
N VAL A 271 18.13 7.37 3.26
CA VAL A 271 18.69 8.45 2.42
C VAL A 271 19.64 7.88 1.37
N GLU A 272 20.52 6.92 1.73
CA GLU A 272 21.41 6.26 0.77
C GLU A 272 20.65 5.49 -0.32
N ALA A 273 19.47 4.91 0.02
CA ALA A 273 18.61 4.24 -0.95
C ALA A 273 17.95 5.25 -1.91
N ASP A 274 17.47 6.37 -1.38
CA ASP A 274 16.87 7.44 -2.19
C ASP A 274 17.90 8.14 -3.08
N ASP A 275 19.12 8.40 -2.57
CA ASP A 275 20.23 8.98 -3.36
C ASP A 275 20.59 8.07 -4.55
N LYS A 276 20.71 6.75 -4.32
CA LYS A 276 20.94 5.80 -5.41
C LYS A 276 19.80 5.78 -6.43
N TYR A 277 18.57 5.93 -5.98
CA TYR A 277 17.42 6.01 -6.86
C TYR A 277 17.42 7.29 -7.72
N VAL A 278 17.81 8.43 -7.15
CA VAL A 278 17.89 9.73 -7.86
C VAL A 278 19.01 9.78 -8.88
N GLU A 279 20.11 9.01 -8.68
CA GLU A 279 21.25 8.93 -9.60
C GLU A 279 20.96 8.12 -10.88
N LEU A 280 19.81 7.38 -10.94
CA LEU A 280 19.41 6.55 -12.09
C LEU A 280 18.70 7.39 -13.15
#